data_77f6651c6b7afa60c02f371e43b526af
#
_entry.id   77f6651c6b7afa60c02f371e43b526af
#
_cell.length_a   1.000
_cell.length_b   1.000
_cell.length_c   1.000
_cell.angle_alpha   90.00
_cell.angle_beta   90.00
_cell.angle_gamma   90.00
#
_symmetry.space_group_name_H-M   'P 1'
#
loop_
_entity.id
_entity.type
_entity.pdbx_description
1 polymer ?
#
loop_
_entity_poly.entity_id
_entity_poly.type
_entity_poly.pdbx_seq_one_letter_code
_entity_poly.pdbx_strand_id
1 'polypeptide(L)'
;SDVIINYFGETEIDYGFMFGGCMIGVIFGMVAGARLVSRFGGDALLRWGMAVAGAFGLLLAVLAWTGVDHWFAVIGPMFFCMTAFALIFPQAIAGALQPFPHIAGAASSLVGFVQQMVGALTGIVLAALSDGSQTALASGVLFWGVFGLGTYWLAVRKYRTV
;
A
#
# COMPACT_ATOMS: atom_id res chain seq x y z
N SER A 1 4.71 -0.43 -14.83
CA SER A 1 5.06 0.15 -16.15
C SER A 1 4.19 -0.41 -17.26
N ASP A 2 3.99 -1.74 -17.32
CA ASP A 2 3.26 -2.39 -18.43
C ASP A 2 1.85 -1.83 -18.65
N VAL A 3 1.10 -1.58 -17.59
CA VAL A 3 -0.26 -1.03 -17.70
C VAL A 3 -0.23 0.39 -18.29
N ILE A 4 0.68 1.24 -17.88
CA ILE A 4 0.71 2.64 -18.34
C ILE A 4 1.31 2.75 -19.75
N ILE A 5 2.38 2.05 -20.03
CA ILE A 5 3.09 2.13 -21.30
C ILE A 5 2.38 1.30 -22.38
N ASN A 6 2.08 0.03 -22.08
CA ASN A 6 1.57 -0.91 -23.08
C ASN A 6 0.05 -0.86 -23.24
N TYR A 7 -0.71 -0.62 -22.15
CA TYR A 7 -2.17 -0.58 -22.21
C TYR A 7 -2.71 0.82 -22.57
N PHE A 8 -2.18 1.87 -21.92
CA PHE A 8 -2.63 3.25 -22.20
C PHE A 8 -1.83 3.95 -23.32
N GLY A 9 -0.73 3.35 -23.79
CA GLY A 9 0.07 3.90 -24.90
C GLY A 9 0.86 5.17 -24.55
N GLU A 10 1.04 5.45 -23.24
CA GLU A 10 1.80 6.60 -22.78
C GLU A 10 3.31 6.38 -22.93
N THR A 11 4.08 7.47 -23.01
CA THR A 11 5.53 7.37 -23.16
C THR A 11 6.20 6.99 -21.83
N GLU A 12 7.44 6.45 -21.90
CA GLU A 12 8.25 6.17 -20.71
C GLU A 12 8.49 7.43 -19.87
N ILE A 13 8.55 8.59 -20.50
CA ILE A 13 8.72 9.89 -19.84
C ILE A 13 7.46 10.25 -19.05
N ASP A 14 6.27 10.07 -19.63
CA ASP A 14 5.01 10.33 -18.96
C ASP A 14 4.83 9.40 -17.76
N TYR A 15 5.17 8.11 -17.91
CA TYR A 15 5.22 7.18 -16.78
C TYR A 15 6.14 7.68 -15.66
N GLY A 16 7.31 8.22 -16.00
CA GLY A 16 8.24 8.77 -15.03
C GLY A 16 7.64 9.93 -14.22
N PHE A 17 6.93 10.85 -14.88
CA PHE A 17 6.22 11.95 -14.20
C PHE A 17 5.06 11.46 -13.34
N MET A 18 4.28 10.51 -13.81
CA MET A 18 3.17 9.90 -13.07
C MET A 18 3.68 9.17 -11.82
N PHE A 19 4.74 8.39 -11.95
CA PHE A 19 5.40 7.73 -10.83
C PHE A 19 5.98 8.72 -9.85
N GLY A 20 6.64 9.78 -10.34
CA GLY A 20 7.13 10.89 -9.52
C GLY A 20 6.01 11.55 -8.71
N GLY A 21 4.85 11.76 -9.32
CA GLY A 21 3.65 12.24 -8.63
C GLY A 21 3.23 11.34 -7.47
N CYS A 22 3.22 10.02 -7.66
CA CYS A 22 2.94 9.06 -6.60
C CYS A 22 3.99 9.12 -5.47
N MET A 23 5.26 9.36 -5.80
CA MET A 23 6.33 9.51 -4.80
C MET A 23 6.16 10.77 -3.95
N ILE A 24 5.61 11.85 -4.50
CA ILE A 24 5.21 13.02 -3.71
C ILE A 24 4.16 12.63 -2.66
N GLY A 25 3.21 11.78 -3.01
CA GLY A 25 2.24 11.21 -2.06
C GLY A 25 2.90 10.44 -0.93
N VAL A 26 3.94 9.65 -1.22
CA VAL A 26 4.73 8.94 -0.20
C VAL A 26 5.41 9.92 0.76
N ILE A 27 6.07 10.95 0.23
CA ILE A 27 6.74 11.98 1.06
C ILE A 27 5.70 12.69 1.95
N PHE A 28 4.57 13.07 1.38
CA PHE A 28 3.48 13.70 2.13
C PHE A 28 2.95 12.78 3.25
N GLY A 29 2.73 11.50 2.94
CA GLY A 29 2.31 10.49 3.93
C GLY A 29 3.31 10.31 5.07
N MET A 30 4.61 10.27 4.78
CA MET A 30 5.67 10.17 5.79
C MET A 30 5.70 11.40 6.70
N VAL A 31 5.68 12.61 6.12
CA VAL A 31 5.71 13.86 6.89
C VAL A 31 4.43 14.03 7.73
N ALA A 32 3.27 13.74 7.15
CA ALA A 32 2.00 13.75 7.86
C ALA A 32 2.01 12.72 9.00
N GLY A 33 2.44 11.49 8.72
CA GLY A 33 2.55 10.42 9.72
C GLY A 33 3.43 10.80 10.90
N ALA A 34 4.62 11.36 10.63
CA ALA A 34 5.53 11.80 11.68
C ALA A 34 4.94 12.91 12.57
N ARG A 35 4.12 13.81 12.00
CA ARG A 35 3.44 14.88 12.77
C ARG A 35 2.20 14.40 13.51
N LEU A 36 1.43 13.54 12.89
CA LEU A 36 0.16 13.08 13.44
C LEU A 36 0.34 12.00 14.51
N VAL A 37 1.42 11.21 14.46
CA VAL A 37 1.66 10.15 15.45
C VAL A 37 1.78 10.71 16.88
N SER A 38 2.37 11.89 17.03
CA SER A 38 2.51 12.56 18.33
C SER A 38 1.18 13.04 18.91
N ARG A 39 0.15 13.26 18.07
CA ARG A 39 -1.18 13.75 18.49
C ARG A 39 -2.19 12.63 18.67
N PHE A 40 -2.20 11.66 17.77
CA PHE A 40 -3.27 10.66 17.67
C PHE A 40 -2.79 9.24 18.03
N GLY A 41 -1.47 9.04 18.15
CA GLY A 41 -0.87 7.73 18.39
C GLY A 41 -0.80 6.85 17.13
N GLY A 42 0.10 5.86 17.17
CA GLY A 42 0.37 4.97 16.02
C GLY A 42 -0.85 4.15 15.59
N ASP A 43 -1.65 3.70 16.54
CA ASP A 43 -2.83 2.87 16.28
C ASP A 43 -3.96 3.60 15.56
N ALA A 44 -4.15 4.89 15.83
CA ALA A 44 -5.13 5.70 15.12
C ALA A 44 -4.69 5.90 13.66
N LEU A 45 -3.39 6.14 13.45
CA LEU A 45 -2.81 6.26 12.12
C LEU A 45 -2.91 4.96 11.33
N LEU A 46 -2.66 3.82 11.96
CA LEU A 46 -2.86 2.51 11.32
C LEU A 46 -4.31 2.34 10.84
N ARG A 47 -5.28 2.66 11.69
CA ARG A 47 -6.71 2.54 11.32
C ARG A 47 -7.10 3.48 10.19
N TRP A 48 -6.72 4.74 10.28
CA TRP A 48 -7.03 5.73 9.22
C TRP A 48 -6.33 5.40 7.91
N GLY A 49 -5.04 5.06 7.98
CA GLY A 49 -4.28 4.67 6.81
C GLY A 49 -4.88 3.44 6.12
N MET A 50 -5.26 2.40 6.88
CA MET A 50 -5.90 1.22 6.31
C MET A 50 -7.28 1.52 5.73
N ALA A 51 -8.06 2.39 6.35
CA ALA A 51 -9.36 2.82 5.81
C ALA A 51 -9.18 3.57 4.48
N VAL A 52 -8.20 4.47 4.40
CA VAL A 52 -7.86 5.20 3.17
C VAL A 52 -7.35 4.24 2.10
N ALA A 53 -6.40 3.36 2.42
CA ALA A 53 -5.87 2.37 1.48
C ALA A 53 -6.97 1.43 0.96
N GLY A 54 -7.86 0.98 1.83
CA GLY A 54 -9.00 0.13 1.46
C GLY A 54 -10.01 0.86 0.57
N ALA A 55 -10.36 2.10 0.89
CA ALA A 55 -11.31 2.89 0.11
C ALA A 55 -10.77 3.20 -1.30
N PHE A 56 -9.53 3.65 -1.41
CA PHE A 56 -8.92 3.96 -2.70
C PHE A 56 -8.50 2.71 -3.48
N GLY A 57 -8.14 1.61 -2.80
CA GLY A 57 -7.95 0.31 -3.44
C GLY A 57 -9.25 -0.24 -4.04
N LEU A 58 -10.38 -0.09 -3.32
CA LEU A 58 -11.70 -0.44 -3.85
C LEU A 58 -12.08 0.46 -5.04
N LEU A 59 -11.85 1.76 -4.93
CA LEU A 59 -12.09 2.71 -6.03
C LEU A 59 -11.27 2.32 -7.27
N LEU A 60 -10.00 1.98 -7.11
CA LEU A 60 -9.15 1.52 -8.21
C LEU A 60 -9.72 0.24 -8.85
N ALA A 61 -10.16 -0.72 -8.04
CA ALA A 61 -10.74 -1.96 -8.55
C ALA A 61 -12.05 -1.70 -9.31
N VAL A 62 -12.93 -0.86 -8.77
CA VAL A 62 -14.19 -0.49 -9.44
C VAL A 62 -13.92 0.21 -10.77
N LEU A 63 -13.01 1.18 -10.81
CA LEU A 63 -12.66 1.89 -12.04
C LEU A 63 -12.05 0.95 -13.08
N ALA A 64 -11.19 0.02 -12.67
CA ALA A 64 -10.62 -0.98 -13.56
C ALA A 64 -11.67 -1.94 -14.13
N TRP A 65 -12.63 -2.39 -13.31
CA TRP A 65 -13.68 -3.32 -13.75
C TRP A 65 -14.80 -2.64 -14.54
N THR A 66 -15.02 -1.35 -14.37
CA THR A 66 -15.98 -0.59 -15.17
C THR A 66 -15.44 -0.19 -16.54
N GLY A 67 -14.18 -0.51 -16.85
CA GLY A 67 -13.58 -0.23 -18.15
C GLY A 67 -13.32 1.26 -18.39
N VAL A 68 -13.03 2.01 -17.34
CA VAL A 68 -12.62 3.42 -17.49
C VAL A 68 -11.17 3.45 -17.96
N ASP A 69 -10.98 3.54 -19.26
CA ASP A 69 -9.68 3.53 -19.93
C ASP A 69 -9.06 4.94 -19.94
N HIS A 70 -8.72 5.43 -18.75
CA HIS A 70 -8.00 6.69 -18.60
C HIS A 70 -6.93 6.56 -17.52
N TRP A 71 -5.71 6.99 -17.82
CA TRP A 71 -4.57 6.85 -16.90
C TRP A 71 -4.80 7.53 -15.53
N PHE A 72 -5.58 8.61 -15.47
CA PHE A 72 -6.00 9.22 -14.19
C PHE A 72 -6.82 8.28 -13.29
N ALA A 73 -7.55 7.34 -13.87
CA ALA A 73 -8.31 6.35 -13.10
C ALA A 73 -7.41 5.39 -12.33
N VAL A 74 -6.16 5.22 -12.78
CA VAL A 74 -5.15 4.42 -12.08
C VAL A 74 -4.30 5.29 -11.15
N ILE A 75 -3.75 6.40 -11.67
CA ILE A 75 -2.78 7.23 -10.93
C ILE A 75 -3.44 7.94 -9.74
N GLY A 76 -4.67 8.44 -9.88
CA GLY A 76 -5.37 9.13 -8.80
C GLY A 76 -5.53 8.25 -7.54
N PRO A 77 -6.21 7.10 -7.63
CA PRO A 77 -6.32 6.19 -6.49
C PRO A 77 -4.95 5.68 -5.99
N MET A 78 -4.00 5.39 -6.89
CA MET A 78 -2.65 4.96 -6.52
C MET A 78 -1.91 5.99 -5.67
N PHE A 79 -2.02 7.28 -5.99
CA PHE A 79 -1.44 8.36 -5.18
C PHE A 79 -1.91 8.27 -3.71
N PHE A 80 -3.22 8.12 -3.48
CA PHE A 80 -3.77 8.00 -2.14
C PHE A 80 -3.40 6.67 -1.47
N CYS A 81 -3.34 5.58 -2.21
CA CYS A 81 -2.85 4.30 -1.71
C CYS A 81 -1.38 4.40 -1.25
N MET A 82 -0.52 5.04 -2.04
CA MET A 82 0.89 5.25 -1.68
C MET A 82 1.05 6.17 -0.46
N THR A 83 0.24 7.23 -0.38
CA THR A 83 0.19 8.13 0.79
C THR A 83 -0.23 7.36 2.05
N ALA A 84 -1.29 6.54 1.96
CA ALA A 84 -1.76 5.70 3.05
C ALA A 84 -0.71 4.66 3.47
N PHE A 85 -0.05 4.01 2.52
CA PHE A 85 1.04 3.08 2.77
C PHE A 85 2.19 3.75 3.56
N ALA A 86 2.62 4.93 3.12
CA ALA A 86 3.67 5.70 3.79
C ALA A 86 3.29 6.11 5.22
N LEU A 87 2.01 6.28 5.50
CA LEU A 87 1.48 6.60 6.82
C LEU A 87 1.43 5.35 7.73
N ILE A 88 1.04 4.20 7.18
CA ILE A 88 0.91 2.92 7.89
C ILE A 88 2.27 2.30 8.23
N PHE A 89 3.17 2.29 7.26
CA PHE A 89 4.38 1.48 7.26
C PHE A 89 5.29 1.69 8.47
N PRO A 90 5.67 2.93 8.84
CA PRO A 90 6.50 3.16 10.04
C PRO A 90 5.82 2.72 11.33
N GLN A 91 4.49 2.89 11.43
CA GLN A 91 3.71 2.52 12.61
C GLN A 91 3.62 1.00 12.76
N ALA A 92 3.44 0.29 11.66
CA ALA A 92 3.41 -1.17 11.65
C ALA A 92 4.75 -1.77 12.08
N ILE A 93 5.87 -1.24 11.56
CA ILE A 93 7.21 -1.68 11.97
C ILE A 93 7.46 -1.37 13.44
N ALA A 94 7.17 -0.15 13.89
CA ALA A 94 7.33 0.24 15.29
C ALA A 94 6.54 -0.69 16.23
N GLY A 95 5.29 -0.98 15.88
CA GLY A 95 4.46 -1.92 16.63
C GLY A 95 4.99 -3.35 16.64
N ALA A 96 5.49 -3.83 15.50
CA ALA A 96 6.07 -5.17 15.42
C ALA A 96 7.37 -5.35 16.22
N LEU A 97 8.17 -4.29 16.36
CA LEU A 97 9.43 -4.33 17.10
C LEU A 97 9.28 -4.04 18.60
N GLN A 98 8.17 -3.44 19.01
CA GLN A 98 7.92 -3.05 20.41
C GLN A 98 8.12 -4.20 21.43
N PRO A 99 7.69 -5.46 21.17
CA PRO A 99 7.90 -6.56 22.12
C PRO A 99 9.35 -7.06 22.20
N PHE A 100 10.25 -6.63 21.31
CA PHE A 100 11.58 -7.19 21.14
C PHE A 100 12.72 -6.16 21.28
N PRO A 101 12.76 -5.31 22.34
CA PRO A 101 13.73 -4.22 22.44
C PRO A 101 15.18 -4.73 22.51
N HIS A 102 15.42 -5.91 23.13
CA HIS A 102 16.75 -6.47 23.30
C HIS A 102 17.34 -7.12 22.04
N ILE A 103 16.49 -7.45 21.07
CA ILE A 103 16.88 -8.09 19.80
C ILE A 103 16.33 -7.31 18.60
N ALA A 104 16.11 -6.00 18.76
CA ALA A 104 15.47 -5.16 17.75
C ALA A 104 16.15 -5.23 16.37
N GLY A 105 17.49 -5.34 16.33
CA GLY A 105 18.24 -5.52 15.10
C GLY A 105 17.89 -6.81 14.34
N ALA A 106 17.87 -7.95 15.03
CA ALA A 106 17.49 -9.23 14.43
C ALA A 106 16.01 -9.26 14.06
N ALA A 107 15.14 -8.70 14.90
CA ALA A 107 13.72 -8.63 14.63
C ALA A 107 13.42 -7.74 13.39
N SER A 108 14.08 -6.59 13.24
CA SER A 108 13.93 -5.72 12.07
C SER A 108 14.43 -6.38 10.79
N SER A 109 15.55 -7.12 10.85
CA SER A 109 16.05 -7.88 9.70
C SER A 109 15.07 -8.95 9.24
N LEU A 110 14.46 -9.67 10.20
CA LEU A 110 13.46 -10.70 9.91
C LEU A 110 12.19 -10.08 9.27
N VAL A 111 11.70 -8.97 9.84
CA VAL A 111 10.55 -8.24 9.27
C VAL A 111 10.84 -7.80 7.84
N GLY A 112 12.01 -7.19 7.59
CA GLY A 112 12.43 -6.77 6.27
C GLY A 112 12.56 -7.93 5.29
N PHE A 113 13.14 -9.07 5.73
CA PHE A 113 13.25 -10.26 4.91
C PHE A 113 11.88 -10.82 4.50
N VAL A 114 10.99 -11.03 5.47
CA VAL A 114 9.62 -11.52 5.21
C VAL A 114 8.88 -10.57 4.27
N GLN A 115 9.00 -9.28 4.48
CA GLN A 115 8.37 -8.27 3.62
C GLN A 115 8.86 -8.36 2.17
N GLN A 116 10.17 -8.48 1.95
CA GLN A 116 10.73 -8.62 0.60
C GLN A 116 10.31 -9.94 -0.05
N MET A 117 10.28 -11.03 0.69
CA MET A 117 9.80 -12.32 0.20
C MET A 117 8.33 -12.25 -0.23
N VAL A 118 7.46 -11.70 0.61
CA VAL A 118 6.03 -11.54 0.30
C VAL A 118 5.85 -10.61 -0.91
N GLY A 119 6.60 -9.52 -0.98
CA GLY A 119 6.59 -8.61 -2.13
C GLY A 119 7.00 -9.29 -3.44
N ALA A 120 8.10 -10.04 -3.42
CA ALA A 120 8.58 -10.78 -4.59
C ALA A 120 7.59 -11.85 -5.05
N LEU A 121 7.06 -12.66 -4.13
CA LEU A 121 6.04 -13.67 -4.45
C LEU A 121 4.78 -13.04 -5.02
N THR A 122 4.31 -11.94 -4.43
CA THR A 122 3.15 -11.20 -4.95
C THR A 122 3.41 -10.69 -6.37
N GLY A 123 4.61 -10.14 -6.62
CA GLY A 123 5.01 -9.67 -7.94
C GLY A 123 5.01 -10.79 -8.99
N ILE A 124 5.55 -11.97 -8.64
CA ILE A 124 5.55 -13.14 -9.52
C ILE A 124 4.12 -13.60 -9.83
N VAL A 125 3.27 -13.70 -8.82
CA VAL A 125 1.87 -14.11 -9.01
C VAL A 125 1.12 -13.12 -9.88
N LEU A 126 1.26 -11.82 -9.62
CA LEU A 126 0.62 -10.79 -10.41
C LEU A 126 1.12 -10.77 -11.86
N ALA A 127 2.42 -10.97 -12.07
CA ALA A 127 2.99 -11.06 -13.41
C ALA A 127 2.46 -12.28 -14.17
N ALA A 128 2.32 -13.43 -13.50
CA ALA A 128 1.79 -14.65 -14.09
C ALA A 128 0.28 -14.57 -14.41
N LEU A 129 -0.49 -13.76 -13.65
CA LEU A 129 -1.91 -13.54 -13.86
C LEU A 129 -2.21 -12.31 -14.75
N SER A 130 -1.17 -11.55 -15.12
CA SER A 130 -1.34 -10.35 -15.92
C SER A 130 -1.64 -10.73 -17.38
N ASP A 131 -2.75 -10.23 -17.88
CA ASP A 131 -3.15 -10.26 -19.29
C ASP A 131 -2.81 -8.95 -20.02
N GLY A 132 -1.98 -8.10 -19.40
CA GLY A 132 -1.64 -6.76 -19.90
C GLY A 132 -2.65 -5.69 -19.51
N SER A 133 -3.76 -6.05 -18.87
CA SER A 133 -4.78 -5.09 -18.44
C SER A 133 -4.53 -4.53 -17.04
N GLN A 134 -5.25 -3.45 -16.72
CA GLN A 134 -5.22 -2.85 -15.38
C GLN A 134 -5.91 -3.72 -14.30
N THR A 135 -6.66 -4.75 -14.68
CA THR A 135 -7.48 -5.56 -13.77
C THR A 135 -6.62 -6.39 -12.81
N ALA A 136 -5.49 -6.95 -13.28
CA ALA A 136 -4.57 -7.72 -12.45
C ALA A 136 -3.95 -6.84 -11.34
N LEU A 137 -3.50 -5.63 -11.69
CA LEU A 137 -2.97 -4.66 -10.73
C LEU A 137 -4.01 -4.24 -9.70
N ALA A 138 -5.21 -3.87 -10.17
CA ALA A 138 -6.31 -3.43 -9.32
C ALA A 138 -6.77 -4.54 -8.36
N SER A 139 -6.86 -5.78 -8.83
CA SER A 139 -7.20 -6.95 -8.02
C SER A 139 -6.14 -7.22 -6.95
N GLY A 140 -4.84 -7.08 -7.27
CA GLY A 140 -3.76 -7.22 -6.32
C GLY A 140 -3.79 -6.17 -5.22
N VAL A 141 -4.02 -4.91 -5.55
CA VAL A 141 -4.15 -3.81 -4.58
C VAL A 141 -5.36 -4.04 -3.67
N LEU A 142 -6.50 -4.44 -4.24
CA LEU A 142 -7.70 -4.76 -3.48
C LEU A 142 -7.48 -5.94 -2.52
N PHE A 143 -6.87 -7.03 -3.00
CA PHE A 143 -6.56 -8.21 -2.19
C PHE A 143 -5.72 -7.83 -0.96
N TRP A 144 -4.63 -7.10 -1.14
CA TRP A 144 -3.78 -6.68 -0.03
C TRP A 144 -4.46 -5.65 0.88
N GLY A 145 -5.31 -4.79 0.35
CA GLY A 145 -6.13 -3.86 1.15
C GLY A 145 -7.11 -4.60 2.06
N VAL A 146 -7.86 -5.56 1.52
CA VAL A 146 -8.81 -6.39 2.29
C VAL A 146 -8.08 -7.29 3.28
N PHE A 147 -6.97 -7.92 2.87
CA PHE A 147 -6.15 -8.75 3.75
C PHE A 147 -5.58 -7.95 4.93
N GLY A 148 -5.10 -6.73 4.68
CA GLY A 148 -4.60 -5.83 5.72
C GLY A 148 -5.69 -5.42 6.71
N LEU A 149 -6.88 -5.07 6.22
CA LEU A 149 -8.04 -4.77 7.07
C LEU A 149 -8.47 -5.99 7.88
N GLY A 150 -8.53 -7.17 7.27
CA GLY A 150 -8.89 -8.41 7.93
C GLY A 150 -7.92 -8.79 9.04
N THR A 151 -6.61 -8.74 8.78
CA THR A 151 -5.57 -9.02 9.78
C THR A 151 -5.60 -8.02 10.92
N TYR A 152 -5.83 -6.75 10.65
CA TYR A 152 -6.00 -5.74 11.70
C TYR A 152 -7.20 -6.06 12.60
N TRP A 153 -8.35 -6.37 12.02
CA TRP A 153 -9.56 -6.68 12.77
C TRP A 153 -9.41 -7.94 13.62
N LEU A 154 -8.82 -8.99 13.07
CA LEU A 154 -8.70 -10.28 13.75
C LEU A 154 -7.57 -10.31 14.78
N ALA A 155 -6.41 -9.74 14.46
CA ALA A 155 -5.24 -9.81 15.32
C ALA A 155 -5.15 -8.63 16.30
N VAL A 156 -5.21 -7.39 15.81
CA VAL A 156 -4.93 -6.21 16.64
C VAL A 156 -6.07 -5.90 17.59
N ARG A 157 -7.33 -6.07 17.16
CA ARG A 157 -8.49 -5.84 18.03
C ARG A 157 -8.56 -6.82 19.19
N LYS A 158 -8.16 -8.07 18.97
CA LYS A 158 -8.20 -9.13 19.98
C LYS A 158 -7.20 -8.91 21.12
N TYR A 159 -6.03 -8.33 20.81
CA TYR A 159 -4.97 -8.07 21.80
C TYR A 159 -5.13 -6.75 22.55
N ARG A 160 -6.10 -5.93 22.20
CA ARG A 160 -6.41 -4.65 22.89
C ARG A 160 -7.42 -4.77 24.03
N THR A 161 -8.06 -5.91 24.20
CA THR A 161 -9.05 -6.17 25.26
C THR A 161 -8.43 -6.84 26.49
N VAL A 162 -7.11 -6.88 26.58
CA VAL A 162 -6.31 -7.23 27.76
C VAL A 162 -5.43 -6.03 28.13
#